data_2dff4b8a9ce4e276180dc26e4f231b0d
#
_entry.id   2dff4b8a9ce4e276180dc26e4f231b0d
#
_cell.length_a   1.000
_cell.length_b   1.000
_cell.length_c   1.000
_cell.angle_alpha   90.00
_cell.angle_beta   90.00
_cell.angle_gamma   90.00
#
_symmetry.space_group_name_H-M   'P 1'
#
loop_
_entity.id
_entity.type
_entity.pdbx_description
1 polymer ?
#
loop_
_entity_poly.entity_id
_entity_poly.type
_entity_poly.pdbx_seq_one_letter_code
_entity_poly.pdbx_strand_id
1 'polypeptide(L)'
;MTERSAQETADLVREGMLRNDRATRMLGMQIASVVPGGATLTMTVRDDMLNGHDICHGGLITTLADSAFAFACNSYNEMTVASGFAVELIAPGRQGDVLTARCVEVSKGGRTGVYDCEVTNQRGERVAMFRGRSYTMKGKPAVNG
;
A
#
# COMPACT_ATOMS: atom_id res chain seq x y z
N MET A 1 -21.58 -18.03 17.59
CA MET A 1 -20.73 -16.88 17.22
C MET A 1 -20.86 -16.59 15.75
N THR A 2 -21.01 -15.34 15.43
CA THR A 2 -21.09 -14.89 14.04
C THR A 2 -19.69 -14.77 13.46
N GLU A 3 -19.42 -15.35 12.32
CA GLU A 3 -18.15 -15.17 11.63
C GLU A 3 -18.02 -13.75 11.14
N ARG A 4 -16.80 -13.25 11.06
CA ARG A 4 -16.51 -11.94 10.47
C ARG A 4 -16.82 -11.97 8.98
N SER A 5 -17.39 -10.88 8.49
CA SER A 5 -17.46 -10.66 7.05
C SER A 5 -16.05 -10.40 6.50
N ALA A 6 -15.91 -10.50 5.17
CA ALA A 6 -14.62 -10.20 4.53
C ALA A 6 -14.17 -8.76 4.81
N GLN A 7 -15.13 -7.81 4.83
CA GLN A 7 -14.80 -6.41 5.13
C GLN A 7 -14.42 -6.21 6.59
N GLU A 8 -15.08 -6.89 7.52
CA GLU A 8 -14.70 -6.83 8.94
C GLU A 8 -13.29 -7.36 9.16
N THR A 9 -12.89 -8.41 8.41
CA THR A 9 -11.52 -8.93 8.44
C THR A 9 -10.53 -7.89 7.90
N ALA A 10 -10.87 -7.23 6.79
CA ALA A 10 -10.02 -6.17 6.23
C ALA A 10 -9.87 -5.00 7.20
N ASP A 11 -10.94 -4.62 7.90
CA ASP A 11 -10.92 -3.55 8.91
C ASP A 11 -10.01 -3.92 10.09
N LEU A 12 -10.07 -5.16 10.54
CA LEU A 12 -9.20 -5.68 11.60
C LEU A 12 -7.73 -5.58 11.19
N VAL A 13 -7.41 -5.97 9.98
CA VAL A 13 -6.04 -5.92 9.44
C VAL A 13 -5.55 -4.48 9.35
N ARG A 14 -6.40 -3.57 8.86
CA ARG A 14 -6.08 -2.15 8.77
C ARG A 14 -5.60 -1.60 10.12
N GLU A 15 -6.38 -1.83 11.16
CA GLU A 15 -6.06 -1.32 12.50
C GLU A 15 -4.82 -2.00 13.09
N GLY A 16 -4.76 -3.33 12.98
CA GLY A 16 -3.68 -4.11 13.59
C GLY A 16 -2.33 -3.85 12.94
N MET A 17 -2.27 -3.75 11.62
CA MET A 17 -1.03 -3.45 10.92
C MET A 17 -0.58 -2.02 11.17
N LEU A 18 -1.49 -1.06 11.11
CA LEU A 18 -1.14 0.36 11.32
C LEU A 18 -0.55 0.58 12.72
N ARG A 19 -1.03 -0.14 13.71
CA ARG A 19 -0.58 0.00 15.08
C ARG A 19 0.93 -0.19 15.24
N ASN A 20 1.51 -1.07 14.43
CA ASN A 20 2.94 -1.41 14.51
C ASN A 20 3.75 -0.89 13.31
N ASP A 21 3.12 -0.23 12.37
CA ASP A 21 3.77 0.24 11.14
C ASP A 21 4.40 1.62 11.35
N ARG A 22 5.68 1.62 11.63
CA ARG A 22 6.42 2.87 11.91
C ARG A 22 6.70 3.67 10.64
N ALA A 23 7.02 3.00 9.54
CA ALA A 23 7.38 3.66 8.28
C ALA A 23 6.19 4.43 7.69
N THR A 24 5.02 3.81 7.66
CA THR A 24 3.79 4.45 7.19
C THR A 24 3.48 5.70 8.01
N ARG A 25 3.65 5.62 9.33
CA ARG A 25 3.45 6.78 10.22
C ARG A 25 4.49 7.85 10.03
N MET A 26 5.76 7.47 9.92
CA MET A 26 6.87 8.42 9.74
C MET A 26 6.65 9.29 8.52
N LEU A 27 6.16 8.71 7.44
CA LEU A 27 5.92 9.43 6.19
C LEU A 27 4.56 10.13 6.14
N GLY A 28 3.80 10.08 7.23
CA GLY A 28 2.50 10.75 7.32
C GLY A 28 1.44 10.17 6.41
N MET A 29 1.58 8.91 6.01
CA MET A 29 0.59 8.26 5.18
C MET A 29 -0.72 8.10 5.92
N GLN A 30 -1.82 8.29 5.19
CA GLN A 30 -3.16 8.06 5.71
C GLN A 30 -3.80 6.91 4.93
N ILE A 31 -4.49 6.05 5.65
CA ILE A 31 -5.19 4.91 5.05
C ILE A 31 -6.62 5.35 4.77
N ALA A 32 -6.92 5.58 3.49
CA ALA A 32 -8.27 5.97 3.07
C ALA A 32 -9.22 4.78 3.11
N SER A 33 -8.76 3.61 2.65
CA SER A 33 -9.59 2.40 2.69
C SER A 33 -8.73 1.14 2.63
N VAL A 34 -9.22 0.08 3.26
CA VAL A 34 -8.74 -1.30 3.05
C VAL A 34 -9.97 -2.15 2.83
N VAL A 35 -9.99 -2.85 1.71
CA VAL A 35 -11.06 -3.78 1.34
C VAL A 35 -10.43 -5.13 0.99
N PRO A 36 -11.21 -6.21 0.90
CA PRO A 36 -10.63 -7.49 0.48
C PRO A 36 -9.88 -7.37 -0.85
N GLY A 37 -8.56 -7.60 -0.82
CA GLY A 37 -7.70 -7.51 -1.99
C GLY A 37 -7.35 -6.10 -2.45
N GLY A 38 -7.68 -5.06 -1.69
CA GLY A 38 -7.41 -3.69 -2.11
C GLY A 38 -7.11 -2.74 -0.97
N ALA A 39 -6.38 -1.68 -1.28
CA ALA A 39 -6.11 -0.60 -0.31
C ALA A 39 -5.83 0.70 -1.04
N THR A 40 -6.22 1.79 -0.40
CA THR A 40 -5.93 3.15 -0.89
C THR A 40 -5.29 3.94 0.24
N LEU A 41 -4.10 4.46 -0.01
CA LEU A 41 -3.34 5.28 0.93
C LEU A 41 -2.99 6.61 0.29
N THR A 42 -2.83 7.64 1.12
CA THR A 42 -2.40 8.95 0.66
C THR A 42 -1.14 9.39 1.42
N MET A 43 -0.34 10.23 0.76
CA MET A 43 0.86 10.83 1.36
C MET A 43 1.03 12.23 0.77
N THR A 44 1.13 13.24 1.63
CA THR A 44 1.47 14.58 1.19
C THR A 44 2.99 14.70 1.07
N VAL A 45 3.45 15.21 -0.05
CA VAL A 45 4.90 15.41 -0.29
C VAL A 45 5.38 16.58 0.55
N ARG A 46 6.26 16.31 1.51
CA ARG A 46 6.87 17.30 2.41
C ARG A 46 8.23 17.71 1.87
N ASP A 47 8.72 18.83 2.37
CA ASP A 47 10.06 19.33 2.03
C ASP A 47 11.15 18.27 2.28
N ASP A 48 11.06 17.51 3.38
CA ASP A 48 12.05 16.50 3.73
C ASP A 48 11.97 15.22 2.89
N MET A 49 11.06 15.18 1.91
CA MET A 49 10.94 14.08 0.95
C MET A 49 11.56 14.42 -0.40
N LEU A 50 12.07 15.63 -0.58
CA LEU A 50 12.61 16.10 -1.85
C LEU A 50 14.05 15.66 -2.04
N ASN A 51 14.39 15.31 -3.29
CA ASN A 51 15.76 15.04 -3.69
C ASN A 51 16.45 16.34 -4.12
N GLY A 52 17.69 16.23 -4.63
CA GLY A 52 18.47 17.37 -5.08
C GLY A 52 17.90 18.12 -6.28
N HIS A 53 16.86 17.60 -6.93
CA HIS A 53 16.15 18.24 -8.03
C HIS A 53 14.83 18.87 -7.60
N ASP A 54 14.59 18.98 -6.29
CA ASP A 54 13.36 19.53 -5.69
C ASP A 54 12.09 18.78 -6.10
N ILE A 55 12.20 17.48 -6.31
CA ILE A 55 11.05 16.59 -6.54
C ILE A 55 11.08 15.45 -5.52
N CYS A 56 9.92 14.87 -5.26
CA CYS A 56 9.80 13.77 -4.31
C CYS A 56 10.72 12.63 -4.71
N HIS A 57 11.52 12.14 -3.75
CA HIS A 57 12.41 11.02 -3.98
C HIS A 57 11.61 9.81 -4.46
N GLY A 58 12.03 9.19 -5.58
CA GLY A 58 11.33 8.05 -6.16
C GLY A 58 11.17 6.88 -5.20
N GLY A 59 12.14 6.68 -4.32
CA GLY A 59 12.03 5.65 -3.27
C GLY A 59 10.88 5.88 -2.31
N LEU A 60 10.50 7.12 -2.05
CA LEU A 60 9.38 7.43 -1.15
C LEU A 60 8.03 7.23 -1.85
N ILE A 61 7.95 7.54 -3.14
CA ILE A 61 6.77 7.21 -3.94
C ILE A 61 6.58 5.70 -3.98
N THR A 62 7.68 4.96 -4.14
CA THR A 62 7.67 3.50 -4.11
C THR A 62 7.23 2.97 -2.75
N THR A 63 7.66 3.61 -1.65
CA THR A 63 7.25 3.22 -0.30
C THR A 63 5.75 3.40 -0.11
N LEU A 64 5.17 4.47 -0.64
CA LEU A 64 3.72 4.67 -0.60
C LEU A 64 2.99 3.52 -1.31
N ALA A 65 3.43 3.17 -2.52
CA ALA A 65 2.85 2.07 -3.27
C ALA A 65 3.04 0.73 -2.55
N ASP A 66 4.22 0.50 -1.98
CA ASP A 66 4.54 -0.71 -1.23
C ASP A 66 3.68 -0.84 0.03
N SER A 67 3.44 0.27 0.73
CA SER A 67 2.53 0.27 1.88
C SER A 67 1.11 -0.08 1.47
N ALA A 68 0.59 0.50 0.39
CA ALA A 68 -0.74 0.16 -0.12
C ALA A 68 -0.81 -1.32 -0.50
N PHE A 69 0.23 -1.84 -1.14
CA PHE A 69 0.36 -3.25 -1.48
C PHE A 69 0.32 -4.14 -0.23
N ALA A 70 1.06 -3.76 0.82
CA ALA A 70 1.09 -4.52 2.07
C ALA A 70 -0.29 -4.64 2.71
N PHE A 71 -1.04 -3.54 2.80
CA PHE A 71 -2.40 -3.58 3.34
C PHE A 71 -3.34 -4.39 2.46
N ALA A 72 -3.22 -4.26 1.14
CA ALA A 72 -4.06 -5.01 0.21
C ALA A 72 -3.84 -6.52 0.29
N CYS A 73 -2.58 -6.97 0.25
CA CYS A 73 -2.29 -8.40 0.23
C CYS A 73 -2.49 -9.07 1.61
N ASN A 74 -2.47 -8.31 2.70
CA ASN A 74 -2.76 -8.81 4.03
C ASN A 74 -4.23 -8.70 4.43
N SER A 75 -5.07 -8.13 3.57
CA SER A 75 -6.47 -7.82 3.90
C SER A 75 -7.33 -9.03 4.24
N TYR A 76 -6.87 -10.22 3.90
CA TYR A 76 -7.54 -11.48 4.22
C TYR A 76 -7.13 -12.05 5.59
N ASN A 77 -6.25 -11.35 6.28
CA ASN A 77 -5.65 -11.74 7.55
C ASN A 77 -4.85 -13.06 7.49
N GLU A 78 -4.17 -13.26 6.38
CA GLU A 78 -3.10 -14.25 6.27
C GLU A 78 -1.79 -13.49 6.10
N MET A 79 -0.77 -13.82 6.89
CA MET A 79 0.51 -13.12 6.83
C MET A 79 1.11 -13.23 5.43
N THR A 80 1.26 -12.10 4.77
CA THR A 80 1.70 -12.03 3.38
C THR A 80 2.80 -11.00 3.26
N VAL A 81 3.85 -11.34 2.55
CA VAL A 81 5.01 -10.48 2.34
C VAL A 81 5.25 -10.28 0.85
N ALA A 82 5.95 -9.20 0.51
CA ALA A 82 6.40 -8.98 -0.85
C ALA A 82 7.50 -9.99 -1.19
N SER A 83 7.37 -10.66 -2.32
CA SER A 83 8.46 -11.48 -2.88
C SER A 83 9.22 -10.73 -3.97
N GLY A 84 8.66 -9.63 -4.44
CA GLY A 84 9.30 -8.74 -5.40
C GLY A 84 8.32 -7.71 -5.91
N PHE A 85 8.81 -6.65 -6.52
CA PHE A 85 7.98 -5.67 -7.20
C PHE A 85 8.78 -4.93 -8.27
N ALA A 86 8.07 -4.34 -9.21
CA ALA A 86 8.61 -3.44 -10.20
C ALA A 86 7.82 -2.13 -10.13
N VAL A 87 8.50 -1.01 -10.29
CA VAL A 87 7.88 0.31 -10.26
C VAL A 87 8.38 1.12 -11.44
N GLU A 88 7.44 1.84 -12.09
CA GLU A 88 7.73 2.81 -13.12
C GLU A 88 7.38 4.18 -12.58
N LEU A 89 8.37 5.07 -12.52
CA LEU A 89 8.19 6.46 -12.10
C LEU A 89 7.92 7.29 -13.36
N ILE A 90 6.71 7.80 -13.47
CA ILE A 90 6.19 8.38 -14.72
C ILE A 90 6.26 9.90 -14.73
N ALA A 91 5.89 10.53 -13.60
CA ALA A 91 5.89 11.98 -13.44
C ALA A 91 6.40 12.37 -12.06
N PRO A 92 7.01 13.56 -11.92
CA PRO A 92 7.52 13.98 -10.63
C PRO A 92 6.40 14.29 -9.63
N GLY A 93 6.63 13.92 -8.37
CA GLY A 93 5.86 14.44 -7.24
C GLY A 93 6.50 15.73 -6.74
N ARG A 94 5.72 16.78 -6.55
CA ARG A 94 6.23 18.07 -6.10
C ARG A 94 5.80 18.34 -4.67
N GLN A 95 6.54 19.17 -3.99
CA GLN A 95 6.20 19.56 -2.62
C GLN A 95 4.76 20.09 -2.57
N GLY A 96 4.00 19.61 -1.59
CA GLY A 96 2.60 19.94 -1.42
C GLY A 96 1.63 19.07 -2.20
N ASP A 97 2.11 18.27 -3.14
CA ASP A 97 1.24 17.31 -3.84
C ASP A 97 0.71 16.27 -2.85
N VAL A 98 -0.55 15.88 -3.04
CA VAL A 98 -1.14 14.78 -2.31
C VAL A 98 -1.15 13.56 -3.25
N LEU A 99 -0.30 12.60 -2.94
CA LEU A 99 -0.19 11.38 -3.73
C LEU A 99 -1.14 10.32 -3.18
N THR A 100 -1.89 9.69 -4.07
CA THR A 100 -2.81 8.60 -3.73
C THR A 100 -2.34 7.32 -4.40
N ALA A 101 -2.06 6.31 -3.60
CA ALA A 101 -1.73 4.97 -4.08
C ALA A 101 -2.95 4.09 -3.94
N ARG A 102 -3.42 3.56 -5.06
CA ARG A 102 -4.56 2.66 -5.11
C ARG A 102 -4.09 1.30 -5.58
N CYS A 103 -4.12 0.32 -4.68
CA CYS A 103 -3.67 -1.03 -4.94
C CYS A 103 -4.85 -1.97 -5.09
N VAL A 104 -4.83 -2.80 -6.13
CA VAL A 104 -5.86 -3.78 -6.41
C VAL A 104 -5.25 -5.13 -6.74
N GLU A 105 -5.89 -6.19 -6.26
CA GLU A 105 -5.51 -7.56 -6.58
C GLU A 105 -5.78 -7.84 -8.06
N VAL A 106 -4.77 -8.37 -8.75
CA VAL A 106 -4.90 -8.82 -10.14
C VAL A 106 -5.16 -10.32 -10.18
N SER A 107 -4.41 -11.06 -9.36
CA SER A 107 -4.51 -12.52 -9.32
C SER A 107 -4.04 -13.01 -7.96
N LYS A 108 -4.73 -14.01 -7.42
CA LYS A 108 -4.33 -14.65 -6.17
C LYS A 108 -4.64 -16.15 -6.31
N GLY A 109 -3.61 -16.95 -6.15
CA GLY A 109 -3.75 -18.41 -6.22
C GLY A 109 -2.69 -19.10 -5.37
N GLY A 110 -3.11 -20.06 -4.54
CA GLY A 110 -2.21 -20.75 -3.64
C GLY A 110 -1.54 -19.78 -2.67
N ARG A 111 -0.19 -19.76 -2.70
CA ARG A 111 0.60 -18.90 -1.81
C ARG A 111 1.02 -17.60 -2.46
N THR A 112 0.78 -17.41 -3.75
CA THR A 112 1.27 -16.27 -4.50
C THR A 112 0.14 -15.38 -4.98
N GLY A 113 0.45 -14.09 -5.16
CA GLY A 113 -0.49 -13.13 -5.70
C GLY A 113 0.23 -12.04 -6.48
N VAL A 114 -0.52 -11.38 -7.34
CA VAL A 114 -0.07 -10.23 -8.12
C VAL A 114 -1.03 -9.07 -7.86
N TYR A 115 -0.46 -7.91 -7.57
CA TYR A 115 -1.20 -6.71 -7.24
C TYR A 115 -0.68 -5.54 -8.05
N ASP A 116 -1.57 -4.72 -8.60
CA ASP A 116 -1.19 -3.49 -9.28
C ASP A 116 -1.55 -2.29 -8.42
N CYS A 117 -0.66 -1.33 -8.39
CA CYS A 117 -0.87 -0.08 -7.68
C CYS A 117 -0.59 1.10 -8.59
N GLU A 118 -1.57 2.00 -8.71
CA GLU A 118 -1.40 3.26 -9.42
C GLU A 118 -1.23 4.37 -8.40
N VAL A 119 -0.24 5.24 -8.61
CA VAL A 119 -0.05 6.44 -7.80
C VAL A 119 -0.40 7.65 -8.65
N THR A 120 -1.32 8.46 -8.15
CA THR A 120 -1.78 9.68 -8.81
C THR A 120 -1.59 10.87 -7.87
N ASN A 121 -1.53 12.09 -8.43
CA ASN A 121 -1.55 13.31 -7.63
C ASN A 121 -2.99 13.84 -7.51
N GLN A 122 -3.15 14.98 -6.84
CA GLN A 122 -4.48 15.58 -6.60
C GLN A 122 -5.17 16.06 -7.89
N ARG A 123 -4.44 16.18 -8.99
CA ARG A 123 -5.00 16.54 -10.30
C ARG A 123 -5.40 15.30 -11.11
N GLY A 124 -5.21 14.11 -10.55
CA GLY A 124 -5.47 12.85 -11.25
C GLY A 124 -4.38 12.43 -12.22
N GLU A 125 -3.24 13.12 -12.23
CA GLU A 125 -2.11 12.77 -13.08
C GLU A 125 -1.41 11.53 -12.54
N ARG A 126 -1.03 10.61 -13.43
CA ARG A 126 -0.32 9.40 -13.05
C ARG A 126 1.13 9.73 -12.70
N VAL A 127 1.54 9.39 -11.49
CA VAL A 127 2.89 9.64 -10.99
C VAL A 127 3.73 8.36 -11.07
N ALA A 128 3.13 7.22 -10.78
CA ALA A 128 3.85 5.94 -10.81
C ALA A 128 2.90 4.78 -11.05
N MET A 129 3.45 3.69 -11.58
CA MET A 129 2.80 2.39 -11.67
C MET A 129 3.68 1.37 -10.96
N PHE A 130 3.06 0.51 -10.18
CA PHE A 130 3.75 -0.47 -9.35
C PHE A 130 3.04 -1.81 -9.52
N ARG A 131 3.82 -2.88 -9.69
CA ARG A 131 3.28 -4.25 -9.66
C ARG A 131 4.05 -5.04 -8.63
N GLY A 132 3.32 -5.55 -7.63
CA GLY A 132 3.89 -6.37 -6.57
C GLY A 132 3.52 -7.83 -6.71
N ARG A 133 4.46 -8.69 -6.33
CA ARG A 133 4.21 -10.12 -6.17
C ARG A 133 4.27 -10.45 -4.69
N SER A 134 3.27 -11.17 -4.22
CA SER A 134 3.13 -11.52 -2.81
C SER A 134 3.35 -13.00 -2.58
N TYR A 135 3.78 -13.31 -1.35
CA TYR A 135 3.89 -14.68 -0.87
C TYR A 135 3.19 -14.79 0.48
N THR A 136 2.23 -15.71 0.58
CA THR A 136 1.41 -15.90 1.77
C THR A 136 1.95 -17.06 2.61
N MET A 137 2.13 -16.78 3.90
CA MET A 137 2.49 -17.79 4.91
C MET A 137 1.21 -18.34 5.49
N LYS A 138 0.72 -19.44 4.91
CA LYS A 138 -0.54 -20.04 5.33
C LYS A 138 -0.50 -20.48 6.79
N GLY A 139 -1.61 -20.29 7.49
CA GLY A 139 -1.75 -20.68 8.89
C GLY A 139 -1.25 -19.62 9.86
N LYS A 140 -0.70 -18.50 9.39
CA LYS A 140 -0.28 -17.39 10.24
C LYS A 140 -1.16 -16.18 9.96
N PRO A 141 -1.79 -15.59 11.00
CA PRO A 141 -2.54 -14.37 10.80
C PRO A 141 -1.60 -13.18 10.57
N ALA A 142 -2.05 -12.20 9.80
CA ALA A 142 -1.33 -10.94 9.64
C ALA A 142 -1.38 -10.14 10.94
N VAL A 143 -2.51 -10.17 11.62
CA VAL A 143 -2.72 -9.52 12.92
C VAL A 143 -3.49 -10.46 13.85
N ASN A 144 -3.28 -10.27 15.15
CA ASN A 144 -4.03 -10.99 16.17
C ASN A 144 -5.32 -10.23 16.48
N GLY A 145 -6.41 -10.98 16.61
CA GLY A 145 -7.69 -10.34 16.90
C GLY A 145 -8.83 -11.28 17.16
#